data_d7ec826f26967b6cee85ab999de6c886
#
_entry.id   d7ec826f26967b6cee85ab999de6c886
#
_cell.length_a   1.000
_cell.length_b   1.000
_cell.length_c   1.000
_cell.angle_alpha   90.00
_cell.angle_beta   90.00
_cell.angle_gamma   90.00
#
_symmetry.space_group_name_H-M   'P 1'
#
loop_
_entity.id
_entity.type
_entity.pdbx_description
1 polymer ?
#
loop_
_entity_poly.entity_id
_entity_poly.type
_entity_poly.pdbx_seq_one_letter_code
_entity_poly.pdbx_strand_id
1 'polypeptide(L)'
;MKISKISSLIAGFFAVCAMTAGLSACQEDPTPQPESKGTIQGTVVDNLENPVEGVTVEISDVEGTVTTAADGTFKVENVAIDRHTIKFTKSGYLEASTSVSAAKFVDGVATVNVTLQIANAKISGRVLDAQTENTPLAGVLVSISDTRNVTTGEDGTYLFEDLLIQDYTLT
;
A
#
# COMPACT_ATOMS: atom_id res chain seq x y z
N MET A 1 32.48 -30.77 -34.49
CA MET A 1 32.70 -31.99 -33.70
C MET A 1 31.61 -32.10 -32.63
N LYS A 2 30.80 -33.14 -32.78
CA LYS A 2 29.72 -33.66 -31.91
C LYS A 2 28.75 -32.72 -31.20
N ILE A 3 27.58 -32.62 -31.81
CA ILE A 3 26.30 -32.21 -31.26
C ILE A 3 25.75 -33.39 -30.45
N SER A 4 25.45 -33.18 -29.16
CA SER A 4 24.72 -34.16 -28.34
C SER A 4 23.26 -33.73 -28.25
N LYS A 5 22.38 -34.50 -28.90
CA LYS A 5 20.94 -34.41 -28.82
C LYS A 5 20.49 -35.09 -27.52
N ILE A 6 19.77 -34.35 -26.68
CA ILE A 6 18.98 -34.94 -25.59
C ILE A 6 17.53 -35.02 -26.07
N SER A 7 17.12 -36.22 -26.45
CA SER A 7 15.72 -36.54 -26.73
C SER A 7 14.97 -36.71 -25.42
N SER A 8 13.99 -35.82 -25.15
CA SER A 8 13.00 -36.06 -24.13
C SER A 8 11.89 -36.95 -24.69
N LEU A 9 11.81 -38.18 -24.21
CA LEU A 9 10.74 -39.10 -24.49
C LEU A 9 9.48 -38.66 -23.72
N ILE A 10 8.50 -38.16 -24.46
CA ILE A 10 7.14 -38.05 -23.95
C ILE A 10 6.44 -39.36 -24.22
N ALA A 11 6.29 -40.20 -23.20
CA ALA A 11 5.50 -41.41 -23.27
C ALA A 11 4.02 -41.06 -23.27
N GLY A 12 3.39 -41.06 -24.42
CA GLY A 12 1.96 -40.97 -24.57
C GLY A 12 1.29 -42.25 -24.07
N PHE A 13 0.44 -42.09 -23.06
CA PHE A 13 -0.48 -43.15 -22.66
C PHE A 13 -1.82 -42.93 -23.39
N PHE A 14 -1.99 -43.67 -24.48
CA PHE A 14 -3.31 -43.83 -25.14
C PHE A 14 -4.09 -44.87 -24.33
N ALA A 15 -5.06 -44.44 -23.53
CA ALA A 15 -6.07 -45.33 -23.02
C ALA A 15 -7.24 -45.39 -24.00
N VAL A 16 -7.37 -46.53 -24.67
CA VAL A 16 -8.57 -46.87 -25.45
C VAL A 16 -9.69 -47.15 -24.48
N CYS A 17 -10.67 -46.26 -24.38
CA CYS A 17 -11.89 -46.50 -23.67
C CYS A 17 -12.97 -47.01 -24.62
N ALA A 18 -13.33 -48.29 -24.48
CA ALA A 18 -14.41 -48.95 -25.20
C ALA A 18 -15.75 -48.44 -24.71
N MET A 19 -16.69 -48.20 -25.64
CA MET A 19 -18.05 -47.72 -25.42
C MET A 19 -18.88 -48.64 -24.53
N THR A 20 -19.39 -48.06 -23.42
CA THR A 20 -20.70 -48.42 -22.85
C THR A 20 -21.40 -47.19 -22.40
N ALA A 21 -22.67 -47.03 -22.82
CA ALA A 21 -23.54 -45.88 -22.50
C ALA A 21 -23.79 -45.76 -20.99
N GLY A 22 -23.34 -44.66 -20.41
CA GLY A 22 -23.67 -44.24 -19.06
C GLY A 22 -23.20 -42.81 -18.88
N LEU A 23 -24.12 -41.85 -18.94
CA LEU A 23 -23.84 -40.43 -18.61
C LEU A 23 -23.39 -40.33 -17.17
N SER A 24 -22.09 -40.36 -16.96
CA SER A 24 -21.48 -39.82 -15.75
C SER A 24 -20.46 -38.78 -16.23
N ALA A 25 -20.83 -37.51 -16.11
CA ALA A 25 -19.91 -36.39 -16.31
C ALA A 25 -18.79 -36.56 -15.29
N CYS A 26 -17.65 -37.11 -15.68
CA CYS A 26 -16.40 -36.90 -14.95
C CYS A 26 -16.09 -35.41 -15.07
N GLN A 27 -16.52 -34.66 -14.10
CA GLN A 27 -15.99 -33.36 -13.81
C GLN A 27 -14.57 -33.61 -13.33
N GLU A 28 -13.60 -33.49 -14.23
CA GLU A 28 -12.21 -33.42 -13.81
C GLU A 28 -12.11 -32.18 -12.91
N ASP A 29 -11.92 -32.46 -11.62
CA ASP A 29 -11.58 -31.45 -10.63
C ASP A 29 -10.30 -30.77 -11.17
N PRO A 30 -10.28 -29.45 -11.39
CA PRO A 30 -9.08 -28.80 -11.91
C PRO A 30 -7.96 -29.04 -10.90
N THR A 31 -6.99 -29.85 -11.33
CA THR A 31 -5.74 -30.00 -10.56
C THR A 31 -5.22 -28.62 -10.24
N PRO A 32 -5.01 -28.27 -8.97
CA PRO A 32 -4.49 -26.95 -8.61
C PRO A 32 -3.15 -26.76 -9.35
N GLN A 33 -3.15 -25.85 -10.30
CA GLN A 33 -1.93 -25.45 -10.99
C GLN A 33 -0.99 -24.87 -9.93
N PRO A 34 0.29 -25.27 -9.86
CA PRO A 34 1.21 -24.70 -8.89
C PRO A 34 1.25 -23.19 -9.09
N GLU A 35 0.83 -22.46 -8.07
CA GLU A 35 0.84 -21.00 -8.09
C GLU A 35 2.29 -20.52 -8.26
N SER A 36 2.53 -19.79 -9.33
CA SER A 36 3.83 -19.17 -9.55
C SER A 36 4.06 -18.12 -8.48
N LYS A 37 5.14 -18.25 -7.70
CA LYS A 37 5.52 -17.33 -6.65
C LYS A 37 6.63 -16.40 -7.11
N GLY A 38 6.54 -15.15 -6.69
CA GLY A 38 7.49 -14.09 -6.99
C GLY A 38 7.92 -13.32 -5.76
N THR A 39 8.56 -12.20 -6.02
CA THR A 39 9.03 -11.23 -5.03
C THR A 39 8.47 -9.84 -5.35
N ILE A 40 7.97 -9.15 -4.35
CA ILE A 40 7.66 -7.72 -4.43
C ILE A 40 8.73 -6.98 -3.64
N GLN A 41 9.36 -6.01 -4.26
CA GLN A 41 10.39 -5.18 -3.64
C GLN A 41 10.26 -3.73 -4.09
N GLY A 42 10.92 -2.81 -3.39
CA GLY A 42 10.91 -1.42 -3.81
C GLY A 42 11.52 -0.48 -2.79
N THR A 43 11.30 0.80 -3.01
CA THR A 43 11.81 1.87 -2.17
C THR A 43 10.69 2.82 -1.79
N VAL A 44 10.68 3.25 -0.54
CA VAL A 44 9.78 4.28 -0.02
C VAL A 44 10.59 5.52 0.30
N VAL A 45 10.20 6.65 -0.29
CA VAL A 45 10.79 7.97 -0.02
C VAL A 45 9.70 8.94 0.46
N ASP A 46 10.09 10.04 1.05
CA ASP A 46 9.17 11.13 1.37
C ASP A 46 9.05 12.14 0.19
N ASN A 47 8.19 13.14 0.36
CA ASN A 47 8.01 14.21 -0.63
C ASN A 47 9.21 15.17 -0.74
N LEU A 48 10.28 14.96 0.04
CA LEU A 48 11.57 15.65 -0.06
C LEU A 48 12.66 14.71 -0.61
N GLU A 49 12.27 13.55 -1.16
CA GLU A 49 13.14 12.51 -1.73
C GLU A 49 14.06 11.81 -0.71
N ASN A 50 13.81 11.96 0.60
CA ASN A 50 14.57 11.22 1.61
C ASN A 50 14.01 9.80 1.76
N PRO A 51 14.87 8.78 1.93
CA PRO A 51 14.42 7.42 2.23
C PRO A 51 13.70 7.37 3.57
N VAL A 52 12.59 6.63 3.64
CA VAL A 52 11.78 6.52 4.86
C VAL A 52 11.95 5.14 5.47
N GLU A 53 12.72 5.07 6.58
CA GLU A 53 12.88 3.87 7.40
C GLU A 53 11.61 3.55 8.19
N GLY A 54 11.37 2.27 8.50
CA GLY A 54 10.34 1.83 9.44
C GLY A 54 8.90 2.08 8.96
N VAL A 55 8.67 2.17 7.65
CA VAL A 55 7.33 2.16 7.07
C VAL A 55 6.79 0.74 7.13
N THR A 56 5.61 0.56 7.69
CA THR A 56 4.90 -0.72 7.66
C THR A 56 4.33 -0.93 6.27
N VAL A 57 4.71 -2.03 5.64
CA VAL A 57 4.25 -2.46 4.32
C VAL A 57 3.38 -3.70 4.50
N GLU A 58 2.12 -3.60 4.12
CA GLU A 58 1.12 -4.66 4.14
C GLU A 58 0.69 -5.00 2.71
N ILE A 59 0.70 -6.26 2.36
CA ILE A 59 0.31 -6.73 1.03
C ILE A 59 -0.94 -7.60 1.18
N SER A 60 -1.97 -7.34 0.38
CA SER A 60 -3.18 -8.17 0.38
C SER A 60 -2.83 -9.62 0.09
N ASP A 61 -3.54 -10.55 0.75
CA ASP A 61 -3.38 -12.00 0.58
C ASP A 61 -2.00 -12.56 0.96
N VAL A 62 -1.18 -11.77 1.67
CA VAL A 62 0.09 -12.18 2.25
C VAL A 62 0.02 -11.99 3.76
N GLU A 63 0.29 -13.04 4.51
CA GLU A 63 0.28 -12.96 5.98
C GLU A 63 1.49 -12.17 6.50
N GLY A 64 1.23 -11.30 7.47
CA GLY A 64 2.25 -10.49 8.12
C GLY A 64 2.53 -9.17 7.40
N THR A 65 3.44 -8.42 7.98
CA THR A 65 3.91 -7.13 7.45
C THR A 65 5.42 -7.08 7.45
N VAL A 66 6.01 -6.31 6.55
CA VAL A 66 7.44 -5.98 6.59
C VAL A 66 7.62 -4.49 6.87
N THR A 67 8.80 -4.11 7.32
CA THR A 67 9.15 -2.70 7.51
C THR A 67 10.31 -2.31 6.58
N THR A 68 10.30 -1.06 6.11
CA THR A 68 11.40 -0.55 5.30
C THR A 68 12.68 -0.41 6.13
N ALA A 69 13.80 -0.70 5.50
CA ALA A 69 15.14 -0.52 6.05
C ALA A 69 15.55 0.97 6.09
N ALA A 70 16.72 1.29 6.64
CA ALA A 70 17.25 2.67 6.77
C ALA A 70 17.41 3.40 5.42
N ASP A 71 17.59 2.65 4.33
CA ASP A 71 17.66 3.18 2.96
C ASP A 71 16.28 3.26 2.27
N GLY A 72 15.19 3.04 3.02
CA GLY A 72 13.83 3.04 2.53
C GLY A 72 13.43 1.79 1.74
N THR A 73 14.31 0.79 1.60
CA THR A 73 14.02 -0.42 0.83
C THR A 73 13.16 -1.42 1.59
N PHE A 74 12.35 -2.19 0.86
CA PHE A 74 11.60 -3.33 1.38
C PHE A 74 11.62 -4.50 0.39
N LYS A 75 11.43 -5.71 0.89
CA LYS A 75 11.35 -6.93 0.09
C LYS A 75 10.42 -7.94 0.73
N VAL A 76 9.50 -8.51 -0.06
CA VAL A 76 8.58 -9.58 0.34
C VAL A 76 8.71 -10.71 -0.66
N GLU A 77 9.08 -11.89 -0.20
CA GLU A 77 9.28 -13.09 -1.02
C GLU A 77 8.08 -14.03 -0.93
N ASN A 78 8.00 -14.99 -1.84
CA ASN A 78 6.95 -16.00 -1.89
C ASN A 78 5.52 -15.46 -2.06
N VAL A 79 5.38 -14.30 -2.72
CA VAL A 79 4.09 -13.70 -3.08
C VAL A 79 3.55 -14.37 -4.33
N ALA A 80 2.26 -14.67 -4.40
CA ALA A 80 1.64 -15.19 -5.63
C ALA A 80 1.83 -14.17 -6.78
N ILE A 81 2.09 -14.66 -8.00
CA ILE A 81 2.16 -13.78 -9.19
C ILE A 81 0.73 -13.47 -9.63
N ASP A 82 0.08 -12.55 -8.95
CA ASP A 82 -1.28 -12.11 -9.17
C ASP A 82 -1.42 -10.60 -8.89
N ARG A 83 -2.66 -10.14 -8.72
CA ARG A 83 -2.96 -8.76 -8.35
C ARG A 83 -2.94 -8.62 -6.83
N HIS A 84 -2.12 -7.70 -6.34
CA HIS A 84 -2.05 -7.33 -4.93
C HIS A 84 -2.25 -5.84 -4.73
N THR A 85 -2.87 -5.48 -3.61
CA THR A 85 -2.87 -4.11 -3.08
C THR A 85 -1.83 -4.03 -1.98
N ILE A 86 -0.98 -3.01 -2.04
CA ILE A 86 0.10 -2.78 -1.08
C ILE A 86 -0.21 -1.47 -0.36
N LYS A 87 -0.26 -1.55 0.95
CA LYS A 87 -0.54 -0.44 1.87
C LYS A 87 0.72 -0.06 2.62
N PHE A 88 0.98 1.24 2.73
CA PHE A 88 2.15 1.82 3.41
C PHE A 88 1.67 2.73 4.52
N THR A 89 2.10 2.47 5.75
CA THR A 89 1.72 3.26 6.93
C THR A 89 2.94 3.60 7.79
N LYS A 90 3.01 4.85 8.24
CA LYS A 90 4.01 5.33 9.20
C LYS A 90 3.48 6.56 9.91
N SER A 91 3.75 6.66 11.23
CA SER A 91 3.41 7.86 12.02
C SER A 91 4.13 9.10 11.46
N GLY A 92 3.41 10.21 11.32
CA GLY A 92 3.92 11.45 10.73
C GLY A 92 3.86 11.51 9.20
N TYR A 93 3.27 10.51 8.56
CA TYR A 93 3.03 10.46 7.12
C TYR A 93 1.58 10.11 6.80
N LEU A 94 1.09 10.56 5.66
CA LEU A 94 -0.18 10.06 5.14
C LEU A 94 -0.02 8.61 4.68
N GLU A 95 -1.07 7.83 4.93
CA GLU A 95 -1.17 6.49 4.39
C GLU A 95 -1.18 6.53 2.87
N ALA A 96 -0.42 5.63 2.25
CA ALA A 96 -0.43 5.44 0.80
C ALA A 96 -0.79 4.00 0.46
N SER A 97 -1.44 3.81 -0.69
CA SER A 97 -1.67 2.48 -1.25
C SER A 97 -1.42 2.46 -2.74
N THR A 98 -0.95 1.33 -3.23
CA THR A 98 -0.76 1.07 -4.65
C THR A 98 -1.15 -0.36 -4.99
N SER A 99 -1.25 -0.69 -6.28
CA SER A 99 -1.52 -2.05 -6.70
C SER A 99 -0.47 -2.56 -7.69
N VAL A 100 -0.17 -3.83 -7.57
CA VAL A 100 0.67 -4.59 -8.49
C VAL A 100 -0.23 -5.62 -9.17
N SER A 101 -0.10 -5.80 -10.49
CA SER A 101 -0.74 -6.88 -11.24
C SER A 101 0.28 -7.93 -11.65
N ALA A 102 -0.17 -9.12 -12.02
CA ALA A 102 0.69 -10.19 -12.51
C ALA A 102 1.65 -9.74 -13.63
N ALA A 103 1.20 -8.84 -14.52
CA ALA A 103 2.01 -8.30 -15.62
C ALA A 103 3.20 -7.42 -15.17
N LYS A 104 3.23 -7.00 -13.92
CA LYS A 104 4.35 -6.22 -13.34
C LYS A 104 5.50 -7.11 -12.84
N PHE A 105 5.27 -8.41 -12.74
CA PHE A 105 6.33 -9.35 -12.38
C PHE A 105 7.16 -9.68 -13.63
N VAL A 106 8.38 -9.18 -13.67
CA VAL A 106 9.38 -9.49 -14.68
C VAL A 106 10.41 -10.42 -14.05
N ASP A 107 10.63 -11.59 -14.64
CA ASP A 107 11.50 -12.64 -14.07
C ASP A 107 11.15 -12.99 -12.60
N GLY A 108 9.84 -12.96 -12.28
CA GLY A 108 9.35 -13.25 -10.94
C GLY A 108 9.50 -12.09 -9.93
N VAL A 109 9.90 -10.90 -10.37
CA VAL A 109 10.09 -9.73 -9.47
C VAL A 109 9.22 -8.55 -9.92
N ALA A 110 8.45 -8.01 -8.99
CA ALA A 110 7.74 -6.74 -9.16
C ALA A 110 8.42 -5.65 -8.32
N THR A 111 8.76 -4.53 -8.95
CA THR A 111 9.37 -3.37 -8.26
C THR A 111 8.32 -2.27 -8.08
N VAL A 112 8.21 -1.76 -6.86
CA VAL A 112 7.24 -0.74 -6.44
C VAL A 112 7.95 0.37 -5.69
N ASN A 113 7.97 1.57 -6.25
CA ASN A 113 8.51 2.75 -5.58
C ASN A 113 7.34 3.67 -5.18
N VAL A 114 7.37 4.17 -3.96
CA VAL A 114 6.28 4.95 -3.36
C VAL A 114 6.84 6.20 -2.70
N THR A 115 6.13 7.33 -2.87
CA THR A 115 6.40 8.57 -2.16
C THR A 115 5.33 8.77 -1.09
N LEU A 116 5.73 8.88 0.17
CA LEU A 116 4.86 9.22 1.29
C LEU A 116 4.83 10.74 1.51
N GLN A 117 3.65 11.27 1.79
CA GLN A 117 3.49 12.69 2.14
C GLN A 117 3.71 12.88 3.64
N ILE A 118 4.60 13.79 4.01
CA ILE A 118 4.82 14.15 5.41
C ILE A 118 3.57 14.86 5.94
N ALA A 119 3.04 14.38 7.07
CA ALA A 119 1.83 14.87 7.71
C ALA A 119 2.09 15.17 9.20
N ASN A 120 3.07 16.03 9.48
CA ASN A 120 3.47 16.39 10.84
C ASN A 120 3.36 17.90 11.12
N ALA A 121 2.82 18.68 10.19
CA ALA A 121 2.60 20.10 10.42
C ALA A 121 1.44 20.34 11.38
N LYS A 122 1.55 21.40 12.17
CA LYS A 122 0.53 21.86 13.12
C LYS A 122 0.25 23.34 12.91
N ILE A 123 -1.01 23.71 13.03
CA ILE A 123 -1.44 25.12 13.07
C ILE A 123 -2.14 25.36 14.38
N SER A 124 -1.64 26.27 15.17
CA SER A 124 -2.27 26.66 16.43
C SER A 124 -2.42 28.18 16.50
N GLY A 125 -3.40 28.61 17.26
CA GLY A 125 -3.64 30.02 17.47
C GLY A 125 -4.64 30.27 18.57
N ARG A 126 -5.06 31.55 18.72
CA ARG A 126 -6.04 32.01 19.68
C ARG A 126 -7.00 32.98 19.02
N VAL A 127 -8.27 32.83 19.30
CA VAL A 127 -9.32 33.76 18.89
C VAL A 127 -9.66 34.65 20.05
N LEU A 128 -9.61 35.96 19.83
CA LEU A 128 -9.87 37.00 20.84
C LEU A 128 -10.95 37.94 20.34
N ASP A 129 -11.73 38.47 21.28
CA ASP A 129 -12.70 39.54 20.99
C ASP A 129 -11.98 40.90 20.88
N ALA A 130 -12.03 41.49 19.71
CA ALA A 130 -11.39 42.78 19.45
C ALA A 130 -12.10 43.96 20.15
N GLN A 131 -13.33 43.77 20.62
CA GLN A 131 -14.13 44.84 21.28
C GLN A 131 -13.99 44.84 22.81
N THR A 132 -13.55 43.71 23.39
CA THR A 132 -13.47 43.51 24.84
C THR A 132 -12.05 43.24 25.32
N GLU A 133 -11.10 44.13 25.03
CA GLU A 133 -9.69 44.09 25.48
C GLU A 133 -8.99 42.71 25.24
N ASN A 134 -9.25 42.10 24.08
CA ASN A 134 -8.68 40.79 23.72
C ASN A 134 -9.12 39.64 24.65
N THR A 135 -10.35 39.64 25.12
CA THR A 135 -10.90 38.53 25.87
C THR A 135 -10.95 37.27 25.00
N PRO A 136 -10.51 36.07 25.50
CA PRO A 136 -10.59 34.83 24.77
C PRO A 136 -12.03 34.47 24.39
N LEU A 137 -12.22 34.03 23.15
CA LEU A 137 -13.50 33.55 22.65
C LEU A 137 -13.53 32.04 22.58
N ALA A 138 -14.30 31.42 23.47
CA ALA A 138 -14.60 30.01 23.44
C ALA A 138 -15.71 29.68 22.45
N GLY A 139 -15.72 28.45 21.93
CA GLY A 139 -16.80 27.94 21.08
C GLY A 139 -16.78 28.47 19.64
N VAL A 140 -15.73 29.17 19.22
CA VAL A 140 -15.59 29.65 17.85
C VAL A 140 -15.14 28.49 16.95
N LEU A 141 -15.86 28.26 15.86
CA LEU A 141 -15.46 27.28 14.85
C LEU A 141 -14.38 27.89 13.95
N VAL A 142 -13.20 27.29 13.96
CA VAL A 142 -12.08 27.64 13.07
C VAL A 142 -11.95 26.55 12.02
N SER A 143 -11.90 26.91 10.74
CA SER A 143 -11.84 25.95 9.62
C SER A 143 -10.61 26.21 8.75
N ILE A 144 -10.02 25.15 8.23
CA ILE A 144 -8.95 25.16 7.20
C ILE A 144 -9.40 24.52 5.89
N SER A 145 -10.59 23.91 5.89
CA SER A 145 -11.28 23.38 4.71
C SER A 145 -12.73 23.05 5.07
N ASP A 146 -13.55 22.71 4.10
CA ASP A 146 -14.98 22.37 4.30
C ASP A 146 -15.18 21.18 5.25
N THR A 147 -14.20 20.29 5.38
CA THR A 147 -14.27 19.07 6.18
C THR A 147 -13.39 19.07 7.42
N ARG A 148 -12.50 20.06 7.57
CA ARG A 148 -11.53 20.11 8.68
C ARG A 148 -11.66 21.38 9.47
N ASN A 149 -12.25 21.25 10.66
CA ASN A 149 -12.52 22.35 11.58
C ASN A 149 -12.24 21.91 13.02
N VAL A 150 -12.00 22.88 13.88
CA VAL A 150 -11.87 22.74 15.33
C VAL A 150 -12.62 23.87 16.02
N THR A 151 -13.07 23.64 17.25
CA THR A 151 -13.73 24.66 18.06
C THR A 151 -12.76 25.15 19.13
N THR A 152 -12.70 26.48 19.34
CA THR A 152 -11.83 27.07 20.36
C THR A 152 -12.22 26.62 21.76
N GLY A 153 -11.21 26.37 22.61
CA GLY A 153 -11.36 26.11 24.03
C GLY A 153 -11.77 27.32 24.83
N GLU A 154 -11.96 27.17 26.16
CA GLU A 154 -12.33 28.26 27.09
C GLU A 154 -11.32 29.41 27.09
N ASP A 155 -10.06 29.14 26.80
CA ASP A 155 -8.99 30.12 26.68
C ASP A 155 -8.84 30.69 25.25
N GLY A 156 -9.81 30.41 24.38
CA GLY A 156 -9.83 30.83 22.98
C GLY A 156 -8.85 30.11 22.06
N THR A 157 -8.09 29.11 22.54
CA THR A 157 -7.07 28.41 21.74
C THR A 157 -7.68 27.38 20.81
N TYR A 158 -7.00 27.16 19.67
CA TYR A 158 -7.28 26.08 18.75
C TYR A 158 -5.98 25.41 18.28
N LEU A 159 -6.07 24.14 17.86
CA LEU A 159 -4.95 23.36 17.35
C LEU A 159 -5.42 22.41 16.25
N PHE A 160 -4.78 22.49 15.09
CA PHE A 160 -4.82 21.49 14.04
C PHE A 160 -3.51 20.71 14.06
N GLU A 161 -3.60 19.38 14.02
CA GLU A 161 -2.44 18.48 13.98
C GLU A 161 -2.49 17.62 12.71
N ASP A 162 -1.42 16.89 12.45
CA ASP A 162 -1.30 15.94 11.32
C ASP A 162 -1.68 16.58 9.97
N LEU A 163 -1.18 17.78 9.75
CA LEU A 163 -1.37 18.52 8.52
C LEU A 163 -0.24 18.23 7.53
N LEU A 164 -0.55 18.28 6.25
CA LEU A 164 0.46 18.34 5.20
C LEU A 164 1.24 19.65 5.30
N ILE A 165 2.47 19.65 4.80
CA ILE A 165 3.25 20.90 4.67
C ILE A 165 2.82 21.59 3.38
N GLN A 166 1.86 22.53 3.50
CA GLN A 166 1.32 23.33 2.40
C GLN A 166 0.69 24.61 2.94
N ASP A 167 0.24 25.50 2.05
CA ASP A 167 -0.50 26.70 2.43
C ASP A 167 -1.92 26.37 2.86
N TYR A 168 -2.38 26.99 3.94
CA TYR A 168 -3.74 26.88 4.47
C TYR A 168 -4.37 28.26 4.65
N THR A 169 -5.65 28.38 4.36
CA THR A 169 -6.46 29.55 4.68
C THR A 169 -7.33 29.23 5.89
N LEU A 170 -7.26 30.07 6.92
CA LEU A 170 -8.12 30.00 8.11
C LEU A 170 -9.36 30.84 7.89
N THR A 171 -10.53 30.28 8.19
CA THR A 171 -11.83 30.96 8.15
C THR A 171 -12.64 30.71 9.41
#